data_798ec99cca9aac3dd612ace0cdb071cd
#
_entry.id   798ec99cca9aac3dd612ace0cdb071cd
#
_cell.length_a   1.000
_cell.length_b   1.000
_cell.length_c   1.000
_cell.angle_alpha   90.00
_cell.angle_beta   90.00
_cell.angle_gamma   90.00
#
_symmetry.space_group_name_H-M   'P 1'
#
loop_
_entity.id
_entity.type
_entity.pdbx_description
1 polymer ?
#
loop_
_entity_poly.entity_id
_entity_poly.type
_entity_poly.pdbx_seq_one_letter_code
_entity_poly.pdbx_strand_id
1 'polypeptide(L)'
;MRTITVEPHQMLERILSLEIVRVTERAAVSAARLCGRGDEKAADQAAVDAMRRELNKLPIDGTVVIGEGERDEAPMLFIGETVGSRKGPKVDIAVDPLEGTTLCAKNMPGSIATMAMAEGGSLLNAPDVYMEKIAIGPGYPPDVVDLDAPPEENVRNLAKAKGVKASEITVLVLDRPRHADVIMSVRKAGAAVRLITDGDVAGIIHTADPVGTGIDIYIGIGGAPEGVLAAAAMRCIGGQIQCRLVLDTEEKRERALKMGIADPRRRYRMEDLVRGDCLFAATGVTDGAMLRGVKFKGDVIETETVVMRSVTGTVRWIRAEHRQFEKFYLD
;
A
#
# COMPACT_ATOMS: atom_id res chain seq x y z
N MET A 1 -10.05 -37.67 16.46
CA MET A 1 -9.45 -36.53 15.78
C MET A 1 -9.57 -35.35 16.72
N ARG A 2 -8.47 -34.78 17.20
CA ARG A 2 -8.53 -33.55 17.99
C ARG A 2 -8.72 -32.40 17.01
N THR A 3 -9.86 -31.74 17.06
CA THR A 3 -10.09 -30.48 16.33
C THR A 3 -9.16 -29.44 16.94
N ILE A 4 -8.17 -29.01 16.18
CA ILE A 4 -7.31 -27.89 16.58
C ILE A 4 -8.16 -26.64 16.36
N THR A 5 -8.72 -26.10 17.42
CA THR A 5 -9.34 -24.77 17.42
C THR A 5 -8.22 -23.74 17.39
N VAL A 6 -8.06 -23.06 16.28
CA VAL A 6 -7.12 -21.94 16.12
C VAL A 6 -7.84 -20.69 16.59
N GLU A 7 -7.28 -19.98 17.58
CA GLU A 7 -7.83 -18.71 18.05
C GLU A 7 -7.81 -17.66 16.89
N PRO A 8 -8.80 -16.73 16.84
CA PRO A 8 -8.91 -15.77 15.72
C PRO A 8 -7.64 -14.97 15.43
N HIS A 9 -6.92 -14.51 16.47
CA HIS A 9 -5.65 -13.81 16.31
C HIS A 9 -4.55 -14.72 15.74
N GLN A 10 -4.56 -16.03 16.03
CA GLN A 10 -3.60 -16.97 15.46
C GLN A 10 -3.84 -17.25 13.96
N MET A 11 -5.04 -17.03 13.45
CA MET A 11 -5.32 -17.15 12.01
C MET A 11 -4.65 -16.03 11.23
N LEU A 12 -4.76 -14.76 11.65
CA LEU A 12 -3.99 -13.66 11.10
C LEU A 12 -2.49 -13.92 11.19
N GLU A 13 -2.05 -14.50 12.30
CA GLU A 13 -0.64 -14.74 12.55
C GLU A 13 -0.01 -15.81 11.66
N ARG A 14 -0.67 -16.92 11.37
CA ARG A 14 -0.03 -18.09 10.78
C ARG A 14 -0.62 -18.54 9.45
N ILE A 15 -1.94 -18.58 9.34
CA ILE A 15 -2.62 -19.21 8.19
C ILE A 15 -2.74 -18.20 7.05
N LEU A 16 -3.16 -16.95 7.34
CA LEU A 16 -3.50 -15.98 6.32
C LEU A 16 -2.28 -15.35 5.62
N SER A 17 -1.07 -15.48 6.18
CA SER A 17 0.13 -14.90 5.58
C SER A 17 0.43 -15.42 4.16
N LEU A 18 0.16 -16.70 3.86
CA LEU A 18 0.32 -17.24 2.50
C LEU A 18 -0.94 -17.07 1.66
N GLU A 19 -2.09 -16.97 2.30
CA GLU A 19 -3.33 -16.75 1.58
C GLU A 19 -3.38 -15.33 0.97
N ILE A 20 -2.94 -14.32 1.71
CA ILE A 20 -2.85 -12.95 1.20
C ILE A 20 -1.86 -12.84 0.01
N VAL A 21 -0.78 -13.64 0.00
CA VAL A 21 0.15 -13.74 -1.13
C VAL A 21 -0.57 -14.26 -2.38
N ARG A 22 -1.38 -15.31 -2.26
CA ARG A 22 -2.15 -15.88 -3.38
C ARG A 22 -3.11 -14.86 -3.98
N VAL A 23 -3.71 -14.02 -3.15
CA VAL A 23 -4.63 -12.97 -3.59
C VAL A 23 -3.91 -11.95 -4.46
N THR A 24 -2.77 -11.41 -3.99
CA THR A 24 -1.99 -10.42 -4.75
C THR A 24 -1.33 -11.02 -6.00
N GLU A 25 -0.90 -12.30 -5.96
CA GLU A 25 -0.40 -13.02 -7.15
C GLU A 25 -1.47 -13.14 -8.24
N ARG A 26 -2.73 -13.41 -7.87
CA ARG A 26 -3.83 -13.50 -8.83
C ARG A 26 -4.07 -12.18 -9.54
N ALA A 27 -4.16 -11.08 -8.80
CA ALA A 27 -4.32 -9.75 -9.34
C ALA A 27 -3.15 -9.40 -10.26
N ALA A 28 -1.91 -9.58 -9.77
CA ALA A 28 -0.70 -9.24 -10.53
C ALA A 28 -0.58 -10.01 -11.85
N VAL A 29 -0.86 -11.32 -11.86
CA VAL A 29 -0.80 -12.13 -13.09
C VAL A 29 -1.88 -11.71 -14.08
N SER A 30 -3.09 -11.37 -13.60
CA SER A 30 -4.19 -10.92 -14.46
C SER A 30 -3.89 -9.58 -15.11
N ALA A 31 -3.42 -8.60 -14.33
CA ALA A 31 -3.00 -7.29 -14.83
C ALA A 31 -1.81 -7.39 -15.79
N ALA A 32 -0.81 -8.23 -15.47
CA ALA A 32 0.41 -8.37 -16.28
C ALA A 32 0.15 -8.87 -17.70
N ARG A 33 -0.94 -9.60 -17.96
CA ARG A 33 -1.37 -9.99 -19.31
C ARG A 33 -1.76 -8.80 -20.17
N LEU A 34 -2.08 -7.67 -19.56
CA LEU A 34 -2.53 -6.43 -20.21
C LEU A 34 -1.47 -5.33 -20.18
N CYS A 35 -0.28 -5.60 -19.61
CA CYS A 35 0.82 -4.63 -19.59
C CYS A 35 1.21 -4.18 -21.00
N GLY A 36 1.45 -2.87 -21.14
CA GLY A 36 1.90 -2.26 -22.39
C GLY A 36 0.84 -2.16 -23.47
N ARG A 37 -0.45 -2.39 -23.16
CA ARG A 37 -1.55 -2.32 -24.13
C ARG A 37 -2.25 -0.96 -24.18
N GLY A 38 -1.86 -0.02 -23.30
CA GLY A 38 -2.41 1.35 -23.27
C GLY A 38 -3.82 1.46 -22.69
N ASP A 39 -4.39 0.37 -22.17
CA ASP A 39 -5.72 0.36 -21.57
C ASP A 39 -5.62 0.16 -20.04
N GLU A 40 -5.59 1.28 -19.32
CA GLU A 40 -5.50 1.32 -17.87
C GLU A 40 -6.71 0.63 -17.21
N LYS A 41 -7.92 0.91 -17.73
CA LYS A 41 -9.17 0.39 -17.16
C LYS A 41 -9.30 -1.12 -17.33
N ALA A 42 -8.92 -1.65 -18.50
CA ALA A 42 -8.97 -3.10 -18.71
C ALA A 42 -7.96 -3.84 -17.82
N ALA A 43 -6.76 -3.29 -17.61
CA ALA A 43 -5.75 -3.89 -16.75
C ALA A 43 -6.19 -3.87 -15.29
N ASP A 44 -6.75 -2.77 -14.83
CA ASP A 44 -7.30 -2.58 -13.50
C ASP A 44 -8.46 -3.54 -13.24
N GLN A 45 -9.47 -3.57 -14.11
CA GLN A 45 -10.62 -4.47 -13.99
C GLN A 45 -10.20 -5.94 -13.92
N ALA A 46 -9.20 -6.35 -14.70
CA ALA A 46 -8.69 -7.72 -14.66
C ALA A 46 -8.04 -8.06 -13.29
N ALA A 47 -7.36 -7.11 -12.68
CA ALA A 47 -6.79 -7.24 -11.34
C ALA A 47 -7.89 -7.33 -10.28
N VAL A 48 -8.87 -6.42 -10.33
CA VAL A 48 -10.04 -6.37 -9.44
C VAL A 48 -10.80 -7.69 -9.43
N ASP A 49 -11.15 -8.20 -10.63
CA ASP A 49 -11.90 -9.46 -10.78
C ASP A 49 -11.14 -10.64 -10.19
N ALA A 50 -9.84 -10.72 -10.46
CA ALA A 50 -8.99 -11.80 -9.97
C ALA A 50 -8.79 -11.74 -8.44
N MET A 51 -8.56 -10.54 -7.91
CA MET A 51 -8.38 -10.31 -6.47
C MET A 51 -9.65 -10.67 -5.70
N ARG A 52 -10.80 -10.16 -6.12
CA ARG A 52 -12.09 -10.42 -5.48
C ARG A 52 -12.44 -11.92 -5.46
N ARG A 53 -12.23 -12.60 -6.58
CA ARG A 53 -12.49 -14.03 -6.70
C ARG A 53 -11.63 -14.85 -5.72
N GLU A 54 -10.36 -14.48 -5.57
CA GLU A 54 -9.47 -15.20 -4.65
C GLU A 54 -9.78 -14.86 -3.19
N LEU A 55 -10.08 -13.60 -2.88
CA LEU A 55 -10.53 -13.16 -1.54
C LEU A 55 -11.74 -13.95 -1.06
N ASN A 56 -12.72 -14.21 -1.94
CA ASN A 56 -13.95 -14.94 -1.59
C ASN A 56 -13.73 -16.41 -1.23
N LYS A 57 -12.55 -16.97 -1.50
CA LYS A 57 -12.17 -18.34 -1.08
C LYS A 57 -11.60 -18.39 0.33
N LEU A 58 -11.19 -17.26 0.88
CA LEU A 58 -10.52 -17.22 2.19
C LEU A 58 -11.51 -17.51 3.33
N PRO A 59 -11.07 -18.25 4.37
CA PRO A 59 -11.88 -18.53 5.55
C PRO A 59 -11.92 -17.32 6.51
N ILE A 60 -12.44 -16.20 6.03
CA ILE A 60 -12.57 -14.92 6.75
C ILE A 60 -13.99 -14.38 6.65
N ASP A 61 -14.35 -13.48 7.57
CA ASP A 61 -15.48 -12.58 7.49
C ASP A 61 -14.90 -11.16 7.29
N GLY A 62 -14.55 -10.86 6.02
CA GLY A 62 -13.81 -9.66 5.64
C GLY A 62 -14.74 -8.52 5.24
N THR A 63 -14.37 -7.30 5.62
CA THR A 63 -15.01 -6.06 5.15
C THR A 63 -13.98 -5.22 4.42
N VAL A 64 -14.25 -4.84 3.19
CA VAL A 64 -13.40 -3.89 2.44
C VAL A 64 -13.60 -2.50 3.04
N VAL A 65 -12.55 -1.95 3.65
CA VAL A 65 -12.56 -0.59 4.23
C VAL A 65 -11.82 0.41 3.36
N ILE A 66 -10.88 -0.08 2.54
CA ILE A 66 -10.21 0.64 1.45
C ILE A 66 -10.31 -0.24 0.22
N GLY A 67 -10.85 0.31 -0.88
CA GLY A 67 -11.11 -0.44 -2.11
C GLY A 67 -11.19 0.48 -3.32
N GLU A 68 -11.85 0.01 -4.38
CA GLU A 68 -11.94 0.63 -5.70
C GLU A 68 -12.85 1.88 -5.79
N GLY A 69 -13.42 2.30 -4.68
CA GLY A 69 -14.33 3.43 -4.61
C GLY A 69 -15.53 3.15 -3.72
N GLU A 70 -16.50 4.07 -3.75
CA GLU A 70 -17.75 3.89 -3.05
C GLU A 70 -18.69 2.92 -3.82
N ARG A 71 -19.68 2.36 -3.14
CA ARG A 71 -20.59 1.34 -3.68
C ARG A 71 -21.26 1.74 -4.99
N ASP A 72 -21.53 3.03 -5.18
CA ASP A 72 -22.19 3.56 -6.38
C ASP A 72 -21.22 3.82 -7.53
N GLU A 73 -19.90 3.78 -7.27
CA GLU A 73 -18.82 4.08 -8.21
C GLU A 73 -18.08 2.82 -8.68
N ALA A 74 -17.96 1.81 -7.83
CA ALA A 74 -17.24 0.57 -8.11
C ALA A 74 -18.18 -0.65 -8.10
N PRO A 75 -18.17 -1.49 -9.14
CA PRO A 75 -18.99 -2.70 -9.18
C PRO A 75 -18.52 -3.80 -8.22
N MET A 76 -17.24 -3.79 -7.84
CA MET A 76 -16.59 -4.79 -7.00
C MET A 76 -15.50 -4.17 -6.14
N LEU A 77 -15.18 -4.82 -5.01
CA LEU A 77 -14.22 -4.36 -4.01
C LEU A 77 -14.49 -2.93 -3.53
N PHE A 78 -15.77 -2.54 -3.51
CA PHE A 78 -16.18 -1.23 -3.02
C PHE A 78 -16.10 -1.16 -1.49
N ILE A 79 -15.98 0.04 -0.95
CA ILE A 79 -15.97 0.29 0.49
C ILE A 79 -17.26 -0.24 1.12
N GLY A 80 -17.13 -1.14 2.10
CA GLY A 80 -18.22 -1.83 2.76
C GLY A 80 -18.62 -3.17 2.12
N GLU A 81 -18.00 -3.59 1.01
CA GLU A 81 -18.22 -4.93 0.46
C GLU A 81 -17.75 -6.00 1.46
N THR A 82 -18.56 -7.05 1.63
CA THR A 82 -18.17 -8.21 2.43
C THR A 82 -17.52 -9.25 1.53
N VAL A 83 -16.34 -9.70 1.89
CA VAL A 83 -15.54 -10.69 1.16
C VAL A 83 -15.14 -11.88 2.05
N GLY A 84 -14.75 -12.99 1.44
CA GLY A 84 -14.43 -14.23 2.13
C GLY A 84 -15.62 -15.15 2.28
N SER A 85 -15.38 -16.32 2.89
CA SER A 85 -16.41 -17.35 3.09
C SER A 85 -17.44 -16.99 4.17
N ARG A 86 -17.27 -15.87 4.85
CA ARG A 86 -18.03 -15.42 6.03
C ARG A 86 -17.96 -16.39 7.21
N LYS A 87 -16.94 -17.25 7.20
CA LYS A 87 -16.64 -18.20 8.27
C LYS A 87 -15.20 -17.98 8.69
N GLY A 88 -14.98 -17.49 9.89
CA GLY A 88 -13.64 -17.19 10.40
C GLY A 88 -13.56 -15.85 11.11
N PRO A 89 -12.35 -15.29 11.29
CA PRO A 89 -12.18 -14.02 11.98
C PRO A 89 -12.77 -12.86 11.17
N LYS A 90 -13.29 -11.87 11.90
CA LYS A 90 -13.65 -10.58 11.32
C LYS A 90 -12.39 -9.79 11.03
N VAL A 91 -12.24 -9.35 9.80
CA VAL A 91 -11.05 -8.62 9.35
C VAL A 91 -11.43 -7.42 8.48
N ASP A 92 -10.67 -6.36 8.63
CA ASP A 92 -10.67 -5.24 7.71
C ASP A 92 -9.74 -5.54 6.55
N ILE A 93 -10.16 -5.22 5.35
CA ILE A 93 -9.42 -5.40 4.10
C ILE A 93 -9.18 -4.04 3.47
N ALA A 94 -7.93 -3.75 3.16
CA ALA A 94 -7.53 -2.64 2.29
C ALA A 94 -6.90 -3.21 1.04
N VAL A 95 -7.34 -2.78 -0.15
CA VAL A 95 -6.83 -3.26 -1.43
C VAL A 95 -6.53 -2.10 -2.37
N ASP A 96 -5.51 -2.31 -3.18
CA ASP A 96 -5.29 -1.66 -4.46
C ASP A 96 -4.84 -2.78 -5.42
N PRO A 97 -5.76 -3.32 -6.23
CA PRO A 97 -5.48 -4.45 -7.12
C PRO A 97 -4.44 -4.14 -8.18
N LEU A 98 -4.30 -2.87 -8.57
CA LEU A 98 -3.32 -2.43 -9.55
C LEU A 98 -2.78 -1.02 -9.23
N GLU A 99 -1.97 -0.90 -8.18
CA GLU A 99 -1.21 0.31 -7.88
C GLU A 99 -0.29 0.65 -9.07
N GLY A 100 -0.46 1.88 -9.59
CA GLY A 100 0.25 2.32 -10.78
C GLY A 100 -0.37 1.78 -12.08
N THR A 101 -1.66 2.00 -12.30
CA THR A 101 -2.39 1.61 -13.51
C THR A 101 -1.74 2.15 -14.78
N THR A 102 -1.31 3.42 -14.76
CA THR A 102 -0.56 4.05 -15.86
C THR A 102 0.79 3.37 -16.13
N LEU A 103 1.49 2.93 -15.08
CA LEU A 103 2.76 2.20 -15.22
C LEU A 103 2.53 0.86 -15.93
N CYS A 104 1.50 0.12 -15.51
CA CYS A 104 1.11 -1.13 -16.15
C CYS A 104 0.74 -0.91 -17.62
N ALA A 105 -0.18 0.01 -17.92
CA ALA A 105 -0.67 0.26 -19.27
C ALA A 105 0.45 0.67 -20.25
N LYS A 106 1.47 1.38 -19.76
CA LYS A 106 2.64 1.83 -20.52
C LYS A 106 3.84 0.87 -20.43
N ASN A 107 3.71 -0.25 -19.74
CA ASN A 107 4.80 -1.19 -19.44
C ASN A 107 6.04 -0.50 -18.82
N MET A 108 5.76 0.47 -17.93
CA MET A 108 6.78 1.17 -17.13
C MET A 108 7.06 0.41 -15.83
N PRO A 109 8.25 0.58 -15.24
CA PRO A 109 8.59 -0.09 -13.99
C PRO A 109 7.76 0.37 -12.80
N GLY A 110 7.44 -0.57 -11.90
CA GLY A 110 6.98 -0.26 -10.55
C GLY A 110 5.51 -0.46 -10.26
N SER A 111 4.71 -0.99 -11.21
CA SER A 111 3.32 -1.37 -10.95
C SER A 111 3.27 -2.65 -10.09
N ILE A 112 2.40 -2.66 -9.08
CA ILE A 112 2.24 -3.75 -8.11
C ILE A 112 0.76 -3.99 -7.80
N ALA A 113 0.41 -5.20 -7.36
CA ALA A 113 -0.88 -5.51 -6.77
C ALA A 113 -0.74 -5.56 -5.25
N THR A 114 -1.52 -4.80 -4.50
CA THR A 114 -1.33 -4.67 -3.05
C THR A 114 -2.59 -4.98 -2.25
N MET A 115 -2.39 -5.51 -1.05
CA MET A 115 -3.44 -5.57 -0.04
C MET A 115 -2.90 -5.57 1.38
N ALA A 116 -3.71 -5.07 2.29
CA ALA A 116 -3.52 -5.23 3.72
C ALA A 116 -4.74 -5.89 4.36
N MET A 117 -4.51 -6.62 5.44
CA MET A 117 -5.52 -7.27 6.25
C MET A 117 -5.21 -7.01 7.72
N ALA A 118 -6.21 -6.58 8.48
CA ALA A 118 -6.09 -6.33 9.91
C ALA A 118 -7.31 -6.87 10.67
N GLU A 119 -7.26 -6.89 11.99
CA GLU A 119 -8.45 -7.19 12.79
C GLU A 119 -9.58 -6.23 12.49
N GLY A 120 -10.82 -6.70 12.55
CA GLY A 120 -12.00 -5.87 12.23
C GLY A 120 -12.08 -4.59 13.06
N GLY A 121 -12.25 -3.44 12.40
CA GLY A 121 -12.25 -2.11 13.02
C GLY A 121 -10.86 -1.51 13.26
N SER A 122 -9.79 -2.12 12.73
CA SER A 122 -8.41 -1.69 12.95
C SER A 122 -7.85 -0.77 11.88
N LEU A 123 -8.36 -0.80 10.66
CA LEU A 123 -7.93 0.10 9.59
C LEU A 123 -8.77 1.38 9.56
N LEU A 124 -8.14 2.51 9.27
CA LEU A 124 -8.87 3.75 9.04
C LEU A 124 -9.74 3.61 7.78
N ASN A 125 -11.05 3.78 7.94
CA ASN A 125 -11.95 3.90 6.82
C ASN A 125 -11.83 5.32 6.24
N ALA A 126 -10.91 5.50 5.30
CA ALA A 126 -10.63 6.78 4.68
C ALA A 126 -11.48 6.97 3.40
N PRO A 127 -12.07 8.18 3.19
CA PRO A 127 -12.72 8.48 1.94
C PRO A 127 -11.71 8.51 0.78
N ASP A 128 -12.19 8.29 -0.44
CA ASP A 128 -11.38 8.46 -1.64
C ASP A 128 -11.16 9.96 -1.92
N VAL A 129 -10.13 10.49 -1.27
CA VAL A 129 -9.64 11.86 -1.39
C VAL A 129 -8.12 11.88 -1.37
N TYR A 130 -7.51 13.00 -1.66
CA TYR A 130 -6.05 13.15 -1.44
C TYR A 130 -5.70 13.22 0.05
N MET A 131 -4.45 12.87 0.34
CA MET A 131 -3.86 12.85 1.67
C MET A 131 -2.42 13.36 1.60
N GLU A 132 -2.10 14.36 2.44
CA GLU A 132 -0.71 14.75 2.72
C GLU A 132 -0.04 13.62 3.48
N LYS A 133 1.18 13.28 3.13
CA LYS A 133 1.93 12.16 3.71
C LYS A 133 3.39 12.52 3.92
N ILE A 134 3.93 12.16 5.08
CA ILE A 134 5.36 12.13 5.34
C ILE A 134 5.70 10.79 5.98
N ALA A 135 6.75 10.12 5.51
CA ALA A 135 7.15 8.82 6.01
C ALA A 135 8.67 8.64 6.02
N ILE A 136 9.17 7.94 7.04
CA ILE A 136 10.57 7.54 7.21
C ILE A 136 10.65 6.08 7.67
N GLY A 137 11.77 5.44 7.41
CA GLY A 137 12.05 4.08 7.84
C GLY A 137 12.14 3.90 9.37
N PRO A 138 12.41 2.67 9.82
CA PRO A 138 12.58 2.34 11.23
C PRO A 138 13.91 2.87 11.80
N GLY A 139 14.02 2.83 13.15
CA GLY A 139 15.29 3.11 13.85
C GLY A 139 15.49 4.56 14.26
N TYR A 140 14.54 5.44 13.98
CA TYR A 140 14.57 6.84 14.41
C TYR A 140 13.67 7.09 15.62
N PRO A 141 14.01 8.08 16.49
CA PRO A 141 13.11 8.50 17.56
C PRO A 141 11.75 8.94 17.02
N PRO A 142 10.67 8.85 17.81
CA PRO A 142 9.39 9.46 17.45
C PRO A 142 9.55 10.96 17.14
N ASP A 143 8.72 11.46 16.22
CA ASP A 143 8.65 12.89 15.89
C ASP A 143 9.96 13.51 15.33
N VAL A 144 10.84 12.71 14.75
CA VAL A 144 12.00 13.21 13.98
C VAL A 144 11.53 14.03 12.79
N VAL A 145 10.41 13.63 12.20
CA VAL A 145 9.73 14.37 11.13
C VAL A 145 8.33 14.79 11.59
N ASP A 146 7.87 15.93 11.08
CA ASP A 146 6.56 16.48 11.40
C ASP A 146 5.87 16.95 10.11
N LEU A 147 4.64 16.51 9.89
CA LEU A 147 3.84 16.89 8.72
C LEU A 147 3.57 18.40 8.65
N ASP A 148 3.53 19.07 9.81
CA ASP A 148 3.30 20.51 9.90
C ASP A 148 4.58 21.36 9.74
N ALA A 149 5.75 20.74 9.78
CA ALA A 149 7.02 21.42 9.58
C ALA A 149 7.33 21.59 8.08
N PRO A 150 8.05 22.64 7.69
CA PRO A 150 8.52 22.81 6.32
C PRO A 150 9.37 21.62 5.85
N PRO A 151 9.30 21.24 4.55
CA PRO A 151 10.08 20.11 4.03
C PRO A 151 11.59 20.21 4.28
N GLU A 152 12.18 21.39 4.17
CA GLU A 152 13.60 21.61 4.47
C GLU A 152 13.97 21.39 5.95
N GLU A 153 13.03 21.59 6.87
CA GLU A 153 13.24 21.33 8.29
C GLU A 153 13.21 19.82 8.55
N ASN A 154 12.24 19.11 7.97
CA ASN A 154 12.17 17.65 8.03
C ASN A 154 13.44 16.98 7.51
N VAL A 155 13.98 17.47 6.39
CA VAL A 155 15.27 17.01 5.85
C VAL A 155 16.40 17.20 6.85
N ARG A 156 16.52 18.39 7.47
CA ARG A 156 17.58 18.68 8.45
C ARG A 156 17.43 17.83 9.71
N ASN A 157 16.21 17.65 10.19
CA ASN A 157 15.94 16.84 11.39
C ASN A 157 16.28 15.37 11.14
N LEU A 158 15.91 14.81 9.98
CA LEU A 158 16.26 13.44 9.61
C LEU A 158 17.78 13.30 9.41
N ALA A 159 18.43 14.24 8.74
CA ALA A 159 19.89 14.22 8.56
C ALA A 159 20.62 14.21 9.91
N LYS A 160 20.17 15.05 10.86
CA LYS A 160 20.70 15.09 12.24
C LYS A 160 20.49 13.75 12.95
N ALA A 161 19.30 13.17 12.87
CA ALA A 161 18.98 11.88 13.50
C ALA A 161 19.80 10.73 12.89
N LYS A 162 20.05 10.77 11.58
CA LYS A 162 20.88 9.81 10.85
C LYS A 162 22.39 10.02 11.06
N GLY A 163 22.80 11.21 11.56
CA GLY A 163 24.22 11.54 11.75
C GLY A 163 24.96 11.90 10.45
N VAL A 164 24.25 12.41 9.43
CA VAL A 164 24.77 12.75 8.12
C VAL A 164 24.47 14.23 7.76
N LYS A 165 24.99 14.71 6.65
CA LYS A 165 24.63 16.04 6.11
C LYS A 165 23.29 15.98 5.37
N ALA A 166 22.59 17.10 5.28
CA ALA A 166 21.36 17.20 4.49
C ALA A 166 21.58 16.80 3.02
N SER A 167 22.77 17.04 2.47
CA SER A 167 23.13 16.65 1.10
C SER A 167 23.23 15.13 0.86
N GLU A 168 23.22 14.35 1.93
CA GLU A 168 23.23 12.87 1.87
C GLU A 168 21.83 12.26 2.08
N ILE A 169 20.79 13.12 2.20
CA ILE A 169 19.39 12.72 2.27
C ILE A 169 18.78 12.73 0.88
N THR A 170 18.04 11.70 0.56
CA THR A 170 17.22 11.62 -0.65
C THR A 170 15.75 11.58 -0.29
N VAL A 171 15.00 12.56 -0.79
CA VAL A 171 13.55 12.67 -0.62
C VAL A 171 12.86 12.12 -1.85
N LEU A 172 11.93 11.20 -1.68
CA LEU A 172 11.06 10.71 -2.74
C LEU A 172 9.80 11.57 -2.79
N VAL A 173 9.43 12.01 -3.99
CA VAL A 173 8.26 12.86 -4.23
C VAL A 173 7.57 12.43 -5.53
N LEU A 174 6.24 12.43 -5.55
CA LEU A 174 5.48 12.27 -6.79
C LEU A 174 5.71 13.47 -7.73
N ASP A 175 6.01 13.20 -8.99
CA ASP A 175 6.19 14.23 -10.04
C ASP A 175 4.82 14.77 -10.46
N ARG A 176 4.33 15.73 -9.71
CA ARG A 176 3.06 16.42 -9.93
C ARG A 176 3.23 17.91 -9.71
N PRO A 177 2.53 18.78 -10.46
CA PRO A 177 2.61 20.24 -10.28
C PRO A 177 2.37 20.72 -8.85
N ARG A 178 1.49 20.05 -8.10
CA ARG A 178 1.19 20.35 -6.69
C ARG A 178 2.38 20.18 -5.73
N HIS A 179 3.45 19.53 -6.16
CA HIS A 179 4.65 19.31 -5.34
C HIS A 179 5.82 20.25 -5.67
N ALA A 180 5.63 21.24 -6.55
CA ALA A 180 6.70 22.14 -6.95
C ALA A 180 7.36 22.84 -5.75
N ASP A 181 6.58 23.32 -4.78
CA ASP A 181 7.09 23.98 -3.58
C ASP A 181 7.82 23.00 -2.65
N VAL A 182 7.34 21.78 -2.50
CA VAL A 182 8.01 20.71 -1.74
C VAL A 182 9.39 20.44 -2.35
N ILE A 183 9.45 20.27 -3.68
CA ILE A 183 10.69 19.99 -4.41
C ILE A 183 11.69 21.14 -4.26
N MET A 184 11.22 22.39 -4.37
CA MET A 184 12.08 23.59 -4.17
C MET A 184 12.61 23.65 -2.73
N SER A 185 11.75 23.41 -1.73
CA SER A 185 12.12 23.44 -0.32
C SER A 185 13.18 22.37 0.01
N VAL A 186 13.00 21.14 -0.48
CA VAL A 186 13.97 20.05 -0.30
C VAL A 186 15.32 20.39 -0.93
N ARG A 187 15.34 20.89 -2.17
CA ARG A 187 16.57 21.32 -2.87
C ARG A 187 17.26 22.46 -2.15
N LYS A 188 16.52 23.40 -1.57
CA LYS A 188 17.06 24.49 -0.75
C LYS A 188 17.79 23.99 0.49
N ALA A 189 17.34 22.86 1.08
CA ALA A 189 18.06 22.21 2.17
C ALA A 189 19.36 21.52 1.71
N GLY A 190 19.60 21.41 0.41
CA GLY A 190 20.74 20.71 -0.20
C GLY A 190 20.52 19.21 -0.42
N ALA A 191 19.33 18.68 -0.13
CA ALA A 191 19.00 17.27 -0.30
C ALA A 191 18.69 16.91 -1.76
N ALA A 192 18.89 15.63 -2.09
CA ALA A 192 18.49 15.08 -3.38
C ALA A 192 16.97 14.82 -3.43
N VAL A 193 16.39 14.98 -4.61
CA VAL A 193 14.97 14.62 -4.88
C VAL A 193 14.95 13.50 -5.91
N ARG A 194 14.29 12.41 -5.58
CA ARG A 194 13.90 11.37 -6.54
C ARG A 194 12.43 11.54 -6.89
N LEU A 195 12.15 11.69 -8.18
CA LEU A 195 10.79 11.83 -8.69
C LEU A 195 10.27 10.48 -9.17
N ILE A 196 9.01 10.18 -8.82
CA ILE A 196 8.26 9.05 -9.36
C ILE A 196 6.97 9.58 -9.99
N THR A 197 6.55 8.95 -11.08
CA THR A 197 5.34 9.36 -11.79
C THR A 197 4.07 8.77 -11.18
N ASP A 198 4.19 7.66 -10.47
CA ASP A 198 3.09 6.94 -9.83
C ASP A 198 3.65 5.96 -8.79
N GLY A 199 2.79 5.32 -7.95
CA GLY A 199 3.21 4.26 -7.04
C GLY A 199 3.72 4.76 -5.70
N ASP A 200 2.94 5.55 -4.96
CA ASP A 200 3.38 6.10 -3.68
C ASP A 200 3.32 5.08 -2.52
N VAL A 201 2.58 3.99 -2.63
CA VAL A 201 2.64 2.88 -1.67
C VAL A 201 4.04 2.27 -1.66
N ALA A 202 4.55 1.86 -2.82
CA ALA A 202 5.91 1.35 -2.96
C ALA A 202 6.94 2.42 -2.57
N GLY A 203 6.70 3.67 -2.96
CA GLY A 203 7.55 4.81 -2.64
C GLY A 203 7.74 5.04 -1.14
N ILE A 204 6.67 4.91 -0.36
CA ILE A 204 6.73 5.00 1.10
C ILE A 204 7.48 3.80 1.69
N ILE A 205 7.22 2.59 1.21
CA ILE A 205 7.91 1.37 1.68
C ILE A 205 9.42 1.43 1.41
N HIS A 206 9.86 2.07 0.34
CA HIS A 206 11.29 2.25 0.04
C HIS A 206 12.06 2.97 1.15
N THR A 207 11.41 3.82 1.96
CA THR A 207 12.05 4.50 3.10
C THR A 207 12.50 3.54 4.20
N ALA A 208 11.98 2.30 4.20
CA ALA A 208 12.33 1.30 5.20
C ALA A 208 13.72 0.67 4.98
N ASP A 209 14.26 0.72 3.78
CA ASP A 209 15.60 0.26 3.42
C ASP A 209 16.38 1.35 2.65
N PRO A 210 16.83 2.42 3.32
CA PRO A 210 17.55 3.51 2.66
C PRO A 210 18.86 3.07 2.00
N VAL A 211 19.48 1.99 2.50
CA VAL A 211 20.73 1.46 1.93
C VAL A 211 20.48 0.77 0.59
N GLY A 212 19.44 -0.05 0.51
CA GLY A 212 19.08 -0.77 -0.72
C GLY A 212 18.38 0.11 -1.74
N THR A 213 17.51 1.03 -1.31
CA THR A 213 16.69 1.86 -2.20
C THR A 213 17.29 3.22 -2.52
N GLY A 214 18.16 3.72 -1.64
CA GLY A 214 18.67 5.10 -1.69
C GLY A 214 17.61 6.17 -1.36
N ILE A 215 16.52 5.80 -0.66
CA ILE A 215 15.43 6.72 -0.26
C ILE A 215 15.38 6.82 1.25
N ASP A 216 15.49 8.02 1.78
CA ASP A 216 15.47 8.28 3.22
C ASP A 216 14.10 8.70 3.75
N ILE A 217 13.37 9.46 2.96
CA ILE A 217 12.10 10.05 3.36
C ILE A 217 11.17 10.20 2.16
N TYR A 218 9.88 9.97 2.37
CA TYR A 218 8.81 10.32 1.44
C TYR A 218 8.09 11.58 1.93
N ILE A 219 7.85 12.53 1.04
CA ILE A 219 7.02 13.72 1.29
C ILE A 219 6.13 13.95 0.08
N GLY A 220 4.82 13.99 0.25
CA GLY A 220 3.93 14.25 -0.88
C GLY A 220 2.44 14.18 -0.55
N ILE A 221 1.65 14.41 -1.59
CA ILE A 221 0.19 14.32 -1.58
C ILE A 221 -0.21 13.28 -2.61
N GLY A 222 -0.83 12.19 -2.16
CA GLY A 222 -1.37 11.10 -2.97
C GLY A 222 -2.73 10.68 -2.44
N GLY A 223 -3.31 9.59 -2.89
CA GLY A 223 -4.60 9.11 -2.42
C GLY A 223 -4.59 8.70 -0.94
N ALA A 224 -5.69 8.89 -0.26
CA ALA A 224 -5.85 8.45 1.13
C ALA A 224 -5.91 6.90 1.24
N PRO A 225 -6.54 6.18 0.31
CA PRO A 225 -6.49 4.72 0.25
C PRO A 225 -5.06 4.17 0.30
N GLU A 226 -4.17 4.68 -0.56
CA GLU A 226 -2.77 4.29 -0.63
C GLU A 226 -2.01 4.67 0.66
N GLY A 227 -2.42 5.75 1.34
CA GLY A 227 -1.88 6.14 2.64
C GLY A 227 -2.14 5.09 3.73
N VAL A 228 -3.33 4.49 3.76
CA VAL A 228 -3.68 3.42 4.72
C VAL A 228 -2.93 2.13 4.39
N LEU A 229 -2.84 1.75 3.10
CA LEU A 229 -2.06 0.60 2.63
C LEU A 229 -0.58 0.74 3.00
N ALA A 230 0.02 1.90 2.71
CA ALA A 230 1.39 2.19 3.06
C ALA A 230 1.61 2.16 4.58
N ALA A 231 0.67 2.70 5.37
CA ALA A 231 0.75 2.63 6.83
C ALA A 231 0.74 1.19 7.36
N ALA A 232 -0.05 0.29 6.75
CA ALA A 232 -0.05 -1.12 7.14
C ALA A 232 1.32 -1.78 6.88
N ALA A 233 1.95 -1.50 5.73
CA ALA A 233 3.30 -1.95 5.45
C ALA A 233 4.31 -1.38 6.46
N MET A 234 4.28 -0.05 6.68
CA MET A 234 5.19 0.64 7.60
C MET A 234 5.05 0.16 9.04
N ARG A 235 3.82 -0.18 9.49
CA ARG A 235 3.58 -0.81 10.78
C ARG A 235 4.28 -2.16 10.91
N CYS A 236 4.26 -2.97 9.84
CA CYS A 236 4.92 -4.28 9.84
C CYS A 236 6.46 -4.18 9.99
N ILE A 237 7.06 -3.11 9.50
CA ILE A 237 8.52 -2.93 9.46
C ILE A 237 9.04 -1.91 10.48
N GLY A 238 8.15 -1.33 11.31
CA GLY A 238 8.53 -0.40 12.36
C GLY A 238 8.89 1.01 11.86
N GLY A 239 8.44 1.39 10.68
CA GLY A 239 8.61 2.74 10.14
C GLY A 239 7.67 3.75 10.78
N GLN A 240 7.76 5.00 10.35
CA GLN A 240 6.92 6.10 10.83
C GLN A 240 6.19 6.76 9.66
N ILE A 241 4.93 7.09 9.85
CA ILE A 241 4.12 7.83 8.87
C ILE A 241 3.20 8.80 9.60
N GLN A 242 3.05 9.98 9.02
CA GLN A 242 2.06 10.97 9.42
C GLN A 242 1.29 11.41 8.19
N CYS A 243 -0.03 11.57 8.34
CA CYS A 243 -0.92 11.91 7.25
C CYS A 243 -1.97 12.94 7.67
N ARG A 244 -2.53 13.65 6.65
CA ARG A 244 -3.70 14.50 6.81
C ARG A 244 -4.53 14.46 5.53
N LEU A 245 -5.86 14.30 5.67
CA LEU A 245 -6.77 14.33 4.53
C LEU A 245 -6.84 15.74 3.91
N VAL A 246 -6.89 15.81 2.61
CA VAL A 246 -7.08 17.06 1.87
C VAL A 246 -8.57 17.23 1.59
N LEU A 247 -9.25 17.92 2.51
CA LEU A 247 -10.70 18.17 2.49
C LEU A 247 -10.96 19.64 2.07
N ASP A 248 -10.57 19.98 0.85
CA ASP A 248 -10.57 21.34 0.31
C ASP A 248 -11.95 21.78 -0.23
N THR A 249 -12.90 20.86 -0.43
CA THR A 249 -14.27 21.14 -0.84
C THR A 249 -15.28 20.71 0.23
N GLU A 250 -16.48 21.30 0.19
CA GLU A 250 -17.55 20.93 1.12
C GLU A 250 -18.01 19.47 0.91
N GLU A 251 -18.10 19.03 -0.32
CA GLU A 251 -18.44 17.64 -0.67
C GLU A 251 -17.47 16.63 -0.01
N LYS A 252 -16.17 16.89 -0.08
CA LYS A 252 -15.14 16.02 0.58
C LYS A 252 -15.30 16.04 2.10
N ARG A 253 -15.64 17.19 2.70
CA ARG A 253 -15.88 17.29 4.15
C ARG A 253 -17.12 16.52 4.57
N GLU A 254 -18.22 16.64 3.83
CA GLU A 254 -19.44 15.88 4.08
C GLU A 254 -19.22 14.36 3.94
N ARG A 255 -18.46 13.94 2.91
CA ARG A 255 -18.07 12.54 2.70
C ARG A 255 -17.26 12.03 3.89
N ALA A 256 -16.25 12.75 4.31
CA ALA A 256 -15.43 12.41 5.47
C ALA A 256 -16.25 12.34 6.76
N LEU A 257 -17.18 13.27 6.97
CA LEU A 257 -18.06 13.30 8.14
C LEU A 257 -18.99 12.06 8.18
N LYS A 258 -19.54 11.64 7.05
CA LYS A 258 -20.36 10.42 6.92
C LYS A 258 -19.56 9.16 7.29
N MET A 259 -18.25 9.17 7.07
CA MET A 259 -17.33 8.08 7.44
C MET A 259 -16.78 8.22 8.87
N GLY A 260 -17.30 9.15 9.68
CA GLY A 260 -16.94 9.33 11.08
C GLY A 260 -15.71 10.21 11.32
N ILE A 261 -15.24 10.92 10.31
CA ILE A 261 -14.08 11.85 10.39
C ILE A 261 -14.62 13.26 10.67
N ALA A 262 -14.66 13.63 11.94
CA ALA A 262 -15.25 14.90 12.39
C ALA A 262 -14.28 16.09 12.28
N ASP A 263 -12.97 15.87 12.42
CA ASP A 263 -11.96 16.92 12.34
C ASP A 263 -11.26 16.91 10.99
N PRO A 264 -11.52 17.88 10.10
CA PRO A 264 -10.92 17.93 8.78
C PRO A 264 -9.43 18.28 8.79
N ARG A 265 -8.90 18.75 9.93
CA ARG A 265 -7.48 19.11 10.10
C ARG A 265 -6.69 18.07 10.89
N ARG A 266 -7.32 16.97 11.26
CA ARG A 266 -6.69 15.92 12.06
C ARG A 266 -5.43 15.42 11.38
N ARG A 267 -4.32 15.43 12.11
CA ARG A 267 -3.10 14.72 11.75
C ARG A 267 -3.24 13.28 12.27
N TYR A 268 -3.15 12.34 11.35
CA TYR A 268 -3.15 10.91 11.64
C TYR A 268 -1.72 10.43 11.81
N ARG A 269 -1.46 9.65 12.83
CA ARG A 269 -0.22 8.91 13.02
C ARG A 269 -0.45 7.44 12.65
N MET A 270 0.60 6.64 12.70
CA MET A 270 0.54 5.20 12.42
C MET A 270 -0.62 4.51 13.16
N GLU A 271 -0.76 4.79 14.46
CA GLU A 271 -1.76 4.16 15.33
C GLU A 271 -3.19 4.59 15.03
N ASP A 272 -3.36 5.72 14.34
CA ASP A 272 -4.67 6.19 13.88
C ASP A 272 -5.06 5.53 12.56
N LEU A 273 -4.08 5.25 11.70
CA LEU A 273 -4.28 4.65 10.37
C LEU A 273 -4.46 3.14 10.47
N VAL A 274 -3.66 2.50 11.31
CA VAL A 274 -3.68 1.05 11.55
C VAL A 274 -3.55 0.81 13.05
N ARG A 275 -4.62 0.39 13.69
CA ARG A 275 -4.66 0.09 15.12
C ARG A 275 -4.28 -1.31 15.42
N GLY A 276 -4.10 -2.18 15.71
CA GLY A 276 -3.90 -3.60 15.94
C GLY A 276 -2.87 -4.24 15.02
N ASP A 277 -2.94 -5.54 14.98
CA ASP A 277 -2.07 -6.35 14.16
C ASP A 277 -2.54 -6.41 12.71
N CYS A 278 -1.59 -6.41 11.80
CA CYS A 278 -1.87 -6.43 10.39
C CYS A 278 -0.88 -7.29 9.59
N LEU A 279 -1.36 -7.70 8.42
CA LEU A 279 -0.60 -8.28 7.33
C LEU A 279 -0.61 -7.30 6.17
N PHE A 280 0.48 -7.23 5.44
CA PHE A 280 0.57 -6.53 4.15
C PHE A 280 1.20 -7.45 3.14
N ALA A 281 0.70 -7.46 1.91
CA ALA A 281 1.35 -8.15 0.79
C ALA A 281 1.32 -7.26 -0.45
N ALA A 282 2.38 -7.35 -1.25
CA ALA A 282 2.45 -6.75 -2.57
C ALA A 282 3.13 -7.71 -3.54
N THR A 283 2.57 -7.86 -4.74
CA THR A 283 3.14 -8.66 -5.83
C THR A 283 3.48 -7.77 -7.01
N GLY A 284 4.68 -7.90 -7.56
CA GLY A 284 5.11 -7.13 -8.73
C GLY A 284 4.28 -7.47 -9.97
N VAL A 285 3.73 -6.44 -10.64
CA VAL A 285 3.07 -6.56 -11.95
C VAL A 285 4.09 -6.30 -13.06
N THR A 286 4.79 -5.16 -12.98
CA THR A 286 5.94 -4.83 -13.81
C THR A 286 7.22 -4.85 -12.98
N ASP A 287 8.39 -4.98 -13.63
CA ASP A 287 9.66 -4.92 -12.89
C ASP A 287 9.79 -3.58 -12.16
N GLY A 288 10.21 -3.62 -10.90
CA GLY A 288 10.39 -2.42 -10.08
C GLY A 288 11.57 -2.54 -9.13
N ALA A 289 11.87 -1.46 -8.41
CA ALA A 289 12.96 -1.46 -7.43
C ALA A 289 12.66 -2.37 -6.22
N MET A 290 11.38 -2.54 -5.88
CA MET A 290 10.97 -3.35 -4.75
C MET A 290 10.76 -4.82 -5.13
N LEU A 291 10.11 -5.09 -6.27
CA LEU A 291 9.69 -6.43 -6.71
C LEU A 291 9.92 -6.58 -8.21
N ARG A 292 10.23 -7.80 -8.62
CA ARG A 292 10.22 -8.18 -10.03
C ARG A 292 8.76 -8.35 -10.48
N GLY A 293 8.49 -7.92 -11.70
CA GLY A 293 7.20 -8.13 -12.34
C GLY A 293 6.98 -9.58 -12.73
N VAL A 294 5.73 -9.90 -13.06
CA VAL A 294 5.32 -11.21 -13.56
C VAL A 294 6.09 -11.57 -14.84
N LYS A 295 6.57 -12.80 -14.92
CA LYS A 295 7.24 -13.35 -16.11
C LYS A 295 6.49 -14.56 -16.65
N PHE A 296 6.10 -14.48 -17.91
CA PHE A 296 5.52 -15.61 -18.64
C PHE A 296 6.64 -16.34 -19.39
N LYS A 297 6.99 -17.56 -18.97
CA LYS A 297 8.11 -18.35 -19.51
C LYS A 297 7.60 -19.73 -19.97
N GLY A 298 7.11 -19.80 -21.20
CA GLY A 298 6.58 -21.07 -21.75
C GLY A 298 5.48 -21.65 -20.86
N ASP A 299 5.79 -22.71 -20.15
CA ASP A 299 4.90 -23.43 -19.24
C ASP A 299 5.01 -23.01 -17.76
N VAL A 300 5.68 -21.88 -17.49
CA VAL A 300 5.85 -21.34 -16.13
C VAL A 300 5.47 -19.88 -16.08
N ILE A 301 4.71 -19.48 -15.05
CA ILE A 301 4.53 -18.07 -14.66
C ILE A 301 5.35 -17.86 -13.39
N GLU A 302 6.25 -16.87 -13.40
CA GLU A 302 6.99 -16.46 -12.21
C GLU A 302 6.36 -15.20 -11.61
N THR A 303 6.25 -15.18 -10.27
CA THR A 303 5.83 -14.03 -9.49
C THR A 303 6.85 -13.74 -8.39
N GLU A 304 6.96 -12.49 -7.97
CA GLU A 304 7.69 -12.08 -6.77
C GLU A 304 6.79 -11.24 -5.88
N THR A 305 6.67 -11.65 -4.63
CA THR A 305 5.78 -11.06 -3.63
C THR A 305 6.55 -10.73 -2.37
N VAL A 306 6.32 -9.56 -1.79
CA VAL A 306 6.69 -9.27 -0.41
C VAL A 306 5.46 -9.48 0.48
N VAL A 307 5.63 -10.19 1.60
CA VAL A 307 4.61 -10.31 2.64
C VAL A 307 5.21 -9.89 3.98
N MET A 308 4.51 -9.04 4.68
CA MET A 308 4.93 -8.42 5.93
C MET A 308 3.91 -8.70 7.03
N ARG A 309 4.40 -8.83 8.25
CA ARG A 309 3.58 -9.16 9.43
C ARG A 309 3.99 -8.32 10.63
N SER A 310 3.04 -7.57 11.21
CA SER A 310 3.32 -6.64 12.32
C SER A 310 3.66 -7.34 13.62
N VAL A 311 2.95 -8.44 13.97
CA VAL A 311 3.14 -9.19 15.23
C VAL A 311 4.60 -9.60 15.47
N THR A 312 5.33 -9.92 14.42
CA THR A 312 6.70 -10.42 14.50
C THR A 312 7.73 -9.55 13.80
N GLY A 313 7.32 -8.43 13.23
CA GLY A 313 8.20 -7.58 12.43
C GLY A 313 8.87 -8.35 11.27
N THR A 314 8.18 -9.37 10.74
CA THR A 314 8.77 -10.26 9.75
C THR A 314 8.42 -9.82 8.35
N VAL A 315 9.44 -9.67 7.51
CA VAL A 315 9.32 -9.43 6.07
C VAL A 315 9.83 -10.66 5.33
N ARG A 316 9.07 -11.15 4.34
CA ARG A 316 9.47 -12.25 3.47
C ARG A 316 9.30 -11.85 2.02
N TRP A 317 10.31 -12.13 1.22
CA TRP A 317 10.22 -12.10 -0.24
C TRP A 317 10.00 -13.53 -0.71
N ILE A 318 8.93 -13.74 -1.47
CA ILE A 318 8.51 -15.04 -1.98
C ILE A 318 8.61 -14.97 -3.50
N ARG A 319 9.47 -15.79 -4.07
CA ARG A 319 9.50 -16.04 -5.50
C ARG A 319 8.80 -17.36 -5.77
N ALA A 320 7.77 -17.32 -6.60
CA ALA A 320 6.98 -18.49 -6.94
C ALA A 320 7.03 -18.81 -8.43
N GLU A 321 7.06 -20.11 -8.75
CA GLU A 321 6.90 -20.64 -10.09
C GLU A 321 5.56 -21.41 -10.17
N HIS A 322 4.71 -21.00 -11.08
CA HIS A 322 3.38 -21.57 -11.27
C HIS A 322 3.34 -22.37 -12.57
N ARG A 323 3.09 -23.67 -12.49
CA ARG A 323 3.04 -24.61 -13.64
C ARG A 323 1.62 -25.00 -14.04
N GLN A 324 0.63 -24.74 -13.18
CA GLN A 324 -0.79 -24.94 -13.46
C GLN A 324 -1.44 -23.58 -13.69
N PHE A 325 -1.72 -23.25 -14.95
CA PHE A 325 -2.21 -21.93 -15.35
C PHE A 325 -3.71 -21.77 -15.18
N GLU A 326 -4.46 -22.86 -15.17
CA GLU A 326 -5.93 -22.85 -15.03
C GLU A 326 -6.39 -22.00 -13.84
N LYS A 327 -5.61 -22.02 -12.75
CA LYS A 327 -5.90 -21.17 -11.61
C LYS A 327 -5.87 -19.66 -11.90
N PHE A 328 -5.23 -19.20 -12.97
CA PHE A 328 -5.13 -17.80 -13.39
C PHE A 328 -6.04 -17.42 -14.54
N TYR A 329 -6.81 -18.37 -15.09
CA TYR A 329 -7.84 -18.02 -16.06
C TYR A 329 -9.09 -17.58 -15.30
N LEU A 330 -9.67 -16.50 -15.81
CA LEU A 330 -11.00 -16.07 -15.44
C LEU A 330 -11.95 -16.92 -16.28
N ASP A 331 -12.64 -17.89 -15.67
CA ASP A 331 -13.70 -18.66 -16.34
C ASP A 331 -14.91 -17.76 -16.60
#